data_2ab9f78fd3c04d6a94bdde52ece9adb9
#
_entry.id   2ab9f78fd3c04d6a94bdde52ece9adb9
#
_cell.length_a   1.000
_cell.length_b   1.000
_cell.length_c   1.000
_cell.angle_alpha   90.00
_cell.angle_beta   90.00
_cell.angle_gamma   90.00
#
_symmetry.space_group_name_H-M   'P 1'
#
loop_
_entity.id
_entity.type
_entity.pdbx_description
1 polymer ?
#
loop_
_entity_poly.entity_id
_entity_poly.type
_entity_poly.pdbx_seq_one_letter_code
_entity_poly.pdbx_strand_id
1 'polypeptide(L)'
;MSNQEVDQIRRSLKKDIHEIDDIIQQSAKILSQVTSYTAFSLGPEMKDRTLTGFRIVPLNDRQILAIIVTDKGNVESQVFRIPENVDSQDLEKMVRIINDRLVGQPLVSVYQKLRTEIPMILHRYFQTTEGISHLFDVILNDAFEDKVFVSGRMNILNFNPDQDFNHVKSMYSLMQNSDELTQLLLPYDSDIHVRIGAEMGNDLFDHLSMIQANYEIRGHGRGTIALLGPTSMPYSCLLY
;
A
#
# COMPACT_ATOMS: atom_id res chain seq x y z
N MET A 1 8.47 -26.56 8.61
CA MET A 1 7.34 -26.64 7.67
C MET A 1 7.21 -28.08 7.16
N SER A 2 6.01 -28.63 7.20
CA SER A 2 5.74 -29.94 6.61
C SER A 2 5.66 -29.84 5.08
N ASN A 3 5.92 -30.95 4.36
CA ASN A 3 5.77 -30.98 2.90
C ASN A 3 4.34 -30.63 2.45
N GLN A 4 3.33 -30.90 3.28
CA GLN A 4 1.94 -30.56 3.02
C GLN A 4 1.68 -29.04 3.05
N GLU A 5 2.31 -28.32 3.96
CA GLU A 5 2.22 -26.84 4.04
C GLU A 5 2.88 -26.18 2.83
N VAL A 6 4.05 -26.68 2.41
CA VAL A 6 4.75 -26.20 1.20
C VAL A 6 3.90 -26.42 -0.05
N ASP A 7 3.26 -27.58 -0.18
CA ASP A 7 2.40 -27.88 -1.32
C ASP A 7 1.10 -27.04 -1.30
N GLN A 8 0.56 -26.76 -0.14
CA GLN A 8 -0.59 -25.88 0.01
C GLN A 8 -0.25 -24.44 -0.42
N ILE A 9 0.89 -23.91 0.02
CA ILE A 9 1.40 -22.59 -0.40
C ILE A 9 1.57 -22.54 -1.92
N ARG A 10 2.25 -23.53 -2.50
CA ARG A 10 2.46 -23.60 -3.96
C ARG A 10 1.16 -23.66 -4.76
N ARG A 11 0.15 -24.42 -4.28
CA ARG A 11 -1.15 -24.50 -4.96
C ARG A 11 -1.93 -23.19 -4.88
N SER A 12 -1.85 -22.51 -3.75
CA SER A 12 -2.54 -21.23 -3.54
C SER A 12 -1.93 -20.09 -4.37
N LEU A 13 -0.61 -20.12 -4.59
CA LEU A 13 0.10 -19.15 -5.44
C LEU A 13 0.04 -19.49 -6.95
N LYS A 14 -0.45 -20.67 -7.34
CA LYS A 14 -0.59 -21.07 -8.75
C LYS A 14 -1.94 -20.73 -9.38
N LYS A 15 -2.89 -20.20 -8.63
CA LYS A 15 -4.15 -19.70 -9.21
C LYS A 15 -3.84 -18.41 -10.00
N ASP A 16 -4.51 -18.25 -11.14
CA ASP A 16 -4.37 -17.14 -12.09
C ASP A 16 -4.16 -15.77 -11.40
N ILE A 17 -2.90 -15.48 -11.10
CA ILE A 17 -2.49 -14.24 -10.46
C ILE A 17 -1.99 -13.37 -11.61
N HIS A 18 -2.70 -12.30 -11.90
CA HIS A 18 -2.41 -11.44 -13.03
C HIS A 18 -1.69 -10.15 -12.60
N GLU A 19 -1.77 -9.82 -11.29
CA GLU A 19 -1.16 -8.60 -10.75
C GLU A 19 -0.29 -8.91 -9.54
N ILE A 20 0.75 -8.10 -9.34
CA ILE A 20 1.69 -8.24 -8.22
C ILE A 20 0.97 -8.07 -6.88
N ASP A 21 0.01 -7.16 -6.82
CA ASP A 21 -0.78 -6.91 -5.61
C ASP A 21 -1.55 -8.14 -5.17
N ASP A 22 -2.06 -8.94 -6.12
CA ASP A 22 -2.71 -10.21 -5.81
C ASP A 22 -1.73 -11.20 -5.15
N ILE A 23 -0.48 -11.26 -5.63
CA ILE A 23 0.56 -12.12 -5.01
C ILE A 23 0.82 -11.68 -3.57
N ILE A 24 0.98 -10.38 -3.38
CA ILE A 24 1.29 -9.78 -2.08
C ILE A 24 0.15 -10.03 -1.09
N GLN A 25 -1.08 -9.77 -1.51
CA GLN A 25 -2.29 -10.03 -0.71
C GLN A 25 -2.44 -11.51 -0.38
N GLN A 26 -2.28 -12.40 -1.37
CA GLN A 26 -2.36 -13.85 -1.16
C GLN A 26 -1.26 -14.35 -0.22
N SER A 27 -0.07 -13.78 -0.28
CA SER A 27 1.03 -14.13 0.62
C SER A 27 0.67 -13.85 2.09
N ALA A 28 0.12 -12.66 2.40
CA ALA A 28 -0.37 -12.35 3.74
C ALA A 28 -1.48 -13.33 4.18
N LYS A 29 -2.41 -13.66 3.25
CA LYS A 29 -3.51 -14.59 3.54
C LYS A 29 -3.02 -15.99 3.87
N ILE A 30 -2.12 -16.53 3.05
CA ILE A 30 -1.54 -17.87 3.26
C ILE A 30 -0.77 -17.91 4.59
N LEU A 31 0.06 -16.90 4.83
CA LEU A 31 0.86 -16.80 6.03
C LEU A 31 -0.01 -16.78 7.29
N SER A 32 -1.09 -15.98 7.28
CA SER A 32 -2.06 -15.94 8.38
C SER A 32 -2.78 -17.29 8.58
N GLN A 33 -3.15 -17.97 7.49
CA GLN A 33 -3.83 -19.28 7.56
C GLN A 33 -2.95 -20.39 8.12
N VAL A 34 -1.67 -20.40 7.73
CA VAL A 34 -0.72 -21.44 8.18
C VAL A 34 -0.31 -21.24 9.63
N THR A 35 -0.15 -19.97 10.05
CA THR A 35 0.36 -19.64 11.38
C THR A 35 -0.74 -19.40 12.42
N SER A 36 -1.97 -19.10 11.97
CA SER A 36 -3.07 -18.60 12.81
C SER A 36 -2.75 -17.26 13.50
N TYR A 37 -1.78 -16.50 12.98
CA TYR A 37 -1.43 -15.15 13.43
C TYR A 37 -1.98 -14.09 12.48
N THR A 38 -1.95 -12.83 12.91
CA THR A 38 -2.25 -11.71 12.01
C THR A 38 -1.03 -11.48 11.12
N ALA A 39 -1.25 -11.48 9.80
CA ALA A 39 -0.20 -11.29 8.82
C ALA A 39 -0.40 -9.97 8.07
N PHE A 40 0.69 -9.28 7.84
CA PHE A 40 0.76 -8.06 7.05
C PHE A 40 1.66 -8.28 5.84
N SER A 41 1.35 -7.60 4.76
CA SER A 41 2.24 -7.48 3.62
C SER A 41 2.20 -6.05 3.10
N LEU A 42 3.36 -5.42 3.04
CA LEU A 42 3.57 -4.10 2.44
C LEU A 42 4.12 -4.32 1.04
N GLY A 43 3.49 -3.73 0.04
CA GLY A 43 3.93 -3.78 -1.35
C GLY A 43 5.32 -3.16 -1.54
N PRO A 44 5.97 -3.41 -2.69
CA PRO A 44 7.26 -2.80 -2.99
C PRO A 44 7.17 -1.28 -2.96
N GLU A 45 8.14 -0.65 -2.30
CA GLU A 45 8.23 0.81 -2.23
C GLU A 45 8.20 1.45 -3.63
N MET A 46 7.35 2.46 -3.78
CA MET A 46 7.24 3.22 -5.04
C MET A 46 8.40 4.23 -5.24
N LYS A 47 9.25 4.43 -4.24
CA LYS A 47 10.26 5.51 -4.19
C LYS A 47 11.24 5.51 -5.36
N ASP A 48 11.59 4.33 -5.86
CA ASP A 48 12.58 4.17 -6.94
C ASP A 48 11.96 4.12 -8.34
N ARG A 49 10.67 4.40 -8.47
CA ARG A 49 9.97 4.40 -9.76
C ARG A 49 9.96 5.79 -10.37
N THR A 50 10.01 5.83 -11.69
CA THR A 50 9.95 7.07 -12.47
C THR A 50 8.64 7.11 -13.25
N LEU A 51 7.96 8.26 -13.23
CA LEU A 51 6.77 8.48 -14.03
C LEU A 51 7.13 8.49 -15.52
N THR A 52 6.55 7.60 -16.31
CA THR A 52 6.75 7.57 -17.78
C THR A 52 5.54 8.13 -18.54
N GLY A 53 4.38 8.21 -17.92
CA GLY A 53 3.21 8.82 -18.53
C GLY A 53 2.02 8.94 -17.59
N PHE A 54 1.23 9.98 -17.83
CA PHE A 54 -0.07 10.21 -17.20
C PHE A 54 -1.11 10.38 -18.29
N ARG A 55 -2.23 9.66 -18.22
CA ARG A 55 -3.34 9.77 -19.18
C ARG A 55 -4.67 9.81 -18.47
N ILE A 56 -5.63 10.48 -19.10
CA ILE A 56 -7.02 10.47 -18.69
C ILE A 56 -7.87 9.98 -19.86
N VAL A 57 -8.74 9.02 -19.59
CA VAL A 57 -9.71 8.48 -20.57
C VAL A 57 -11.11 8.80 -20.07
N PRO A 58 -11.90 9.60 -20.78
CA PRO A 58 -13.31 9.81 -20.44
C PRO A 58 -14.08 8.50 -20.56
N LEU A 59 -14.81 8.12 -19.51
CA LEU A 59 -15.70 6.96 -19.51
C LEU A 59 -17.15 7.37 -19.83
N ASN A 60 -17.54 8.53 -19.33
CA ASN A 60 -18.84 9.18 -19.62
C ASN A 60 -18.74 10.67 -19.24
N ASP A 61 -19.84 11.41 -19.31
CA ASP A 61 -19.90 12.87 -19.04
C ASP A 61 -19.46 13.27 -17.61
N ARG A 62 -19.38 12.32 -16.68
CA ARG A 62 -19.10 12.58 -15.26
C ARG A 62 -17.99 11.69 -14.68
N GLN A 63 -17.40 10.81 -15.47
CA GLN A 63 -16.38 9.88 -14.99
C GLN A 63 -15.21 9.80 -15.96
N ILE A 64 -14.02 9.77 -15.38
CA ILE A 64 -12.76 9.57 -16.09
C ILE A 64 -12.01 8.40 -15.48
N LEU A 65 -11.21 7.73 -16.29
CA LEU A 65 -10.18 6.80 -15.87
C LEU A 65 -8.83 7.53 -15.95
N ALA A 66 -8.20 7.76 -14.81
CA ALA A 66 -6.82 8.24 -14.76
C ALA A 66 -5.88 7.03 -14.81
N ILE A 67 -4.82 7.13 -15.60
CA ILE A 67 -3.83 6.07 -15.81
C ILE A 67 -2.45 6.66 -15.56
N ILE A 68 -1.73 6.07 -14.62
CA ILE A 68 -0.34 6.40 -14.29
C ILE A 68 0.54 5.24 -14.77
N VAL A 69 1.56 5.54 -15.56
CA VAL A 69 2.50 4.56 -16.09
C VAL A 69 3.89 4.86 -15.55
N THR A 70 4.59 3.83 -15.05
CA THR A 70 5.95 3.95 -14.54
C THR A 70 6.96 3.19 -15.40
N ASP A 71 8.25 3.47 -15.21
CA ASP A 71 9.37 2.89 -15.95
C ASP A 71 9.50 1.36 -15.80
N LYS A 72 8.98 0.81 -14.71
CA LYS A 72 8.99 -0.65 -14.47
C LYS A 72 7.75 -1.37 -15.01
N GLY A 73 6.97 -0.70 -15.86
CA GLY A 73 5.81 -1.28 -16.53
C GLY A 73 4.56 -1.41 -15.64
N ASN A 74 4.58 -0.87 -14.44
CA ASN A 74 3.38 -0.79 -13.61
C ASN A 74 2.45 0.27 -14.18
N VAL A 75 1.19 -0.11 -14.29
CA VAL A 75 0.09 0.75 -14.71
C VAL A 75 -0.91 0.79 -13.57
N GLU A 76 -1.02 1.94 -12.92
CA GLU A 76 -2.08 2.21 -11.95
C GLU A 76 -3.22 2.92 -12.66
N SER A 77 -4.44 2.48 -12.41
CA SER A 77 -5.61 3.09 -13.02
C SER A 77 -6.76 3.18 -12.04
N GLN A 78 -7.39 4.37 -11.98
CA GLN A 78 -8.47 4.64 -11.05
C GLN A 78 -9.58 5.45 -11.72
N VAL A 79 -10.83 5.16 -11.35
CA VAL A 79 -11.99 5.88 -11.87
C VAL A 79 -12.36 7.03 -10.93
N PHE A 80 -12.44 8.23 -11.48
CA PHE A 80 -12.78 9.46 -10.76
C PHE A 80 -14.03 10.11 -11.30
N ARG A 81 -14.72 10.87 -10.46
CA ARG A 81 -15.81 11.74 -10.89
C ARG A 81 -15.27 13.12 -11.24
N ILE A 82 -15.67 13.62 -12.40
CA ILE A 82 -15.34 14.97 -12.84
C ILE A 82 -16.24 15.96 -12.10
N PRO A 83 -15.69 17.02 -11.48
CA PRO A 83 -16.47 18.13 -10.96
C PRO A 83 -17.28 18.83 -12.06
N GLU A 84 -18.46 19.37 -11.72
CA GLU A 84 -19.39 19.95 -12.71
C GLU A 84 -18.85 21.14 -13.52
N ASN A 85 -17.77 21.75 -13.05
CA ASN A 85 -17.14 22.97 -13.62
C ASN A 85 -15.89 22.67 -14.43
N VAL A 86 -15.57 21.40 -14.71
CA VAL A 86 -14.38 20.99 -15.47
C VAL A 86 -14.82 20.41 -16.79
N ASP A 87 -14.40 20.99 -17.89
CA ASP A 87 -14.69 20.49 -19.22
C ASP A 87 -13.58 19.56 -19.76
N SER A 88 -13.84 18.89 -20.89
CA SER A 88 -12.89 17.97 -21.50
C SER A 88 -11.62 18.67 -22.00
N GLN A 89 -11.70 19.95 -22.42
CA GLN A 89 -10.54 20.71 -22.87
C GLN A 89 -9.63 21.07 -21.70
N ASP A 90 -10.23 21.34 -20.54
CA ASP A 90 -9.48 21.60 -19.31
C ASP A 90 -8.74 20.35 -18.83
N LEU A 91 -9.38 19.19 -18.93
CA LEU A 91 -8.72 17.90 -18.63
C LEU A 91 -7.54 17.61 -19.57
N GLU A 92 -7.67 17.88 -20.86
CA GLU A 92 -6.58 17.71 -21.83
C GLU A 92 -5.40 18.64 -21.54
N LYS A 93 -5.68 19.93 -21.23
CA LYS A 93 -4.63 20.90 -20.83
C LYS A 93 -3.92 20.45 -19.57
N MET A 94 -4.67 19.97 -18.59
CA MET A 94 -4.16 19.44 -17.33
C MET A 94 -3.21 18.25 -17.57
N VAL A 95 -3.64 17.26 -18.34
CA VAL A 95 -2.82 16.10 -18.71
C VAL A 95 -1.52 16.54 -19.38
N ARG A 96 -1.58 17.51 -20.28
CA ARG A 96 -0.38 18.05 -20.95
C ARG A 96 0.58 18.70 -19.95
N ILE A 97 0.09 19.56 -19.06
CA ILE A 97 0.89 20.20 -18.02
C ILE A 97 1.59 19.18 -17.12
N ILE A 98 0.85 18.14 -16.70
CA ILE A 98 1.39 17.06 -15.88
C ILE A 98 2.51 16.32 -16.61
N ASN A 99 2.25 15.88 -17.84
CA ASN A 99 3.25 15.14 -18.61
C ASN A 99 4.49 15.99 -18.88
N ASP A 100 4.35 17.25 -19.27
CA ASP A 100 5.46 18.16 -19.56
C ASP A 100 6.35 18.43 -18.34
N ARG A 101 5.78 18.36 -17.14
CA ARG A 101 6.48 18.72 -15.89
C ARG A 101 6.96 17.54 -15.07
N LEU A 102 6.27 16.41 -15.17
CA LEU A 102 6.46 15.29 -14.24
C LEU A 102 6.97 14.01 -14.90
N VAL A 103 6.78 13.81 -16.18
CA VAL A 103 7.36 12.66 -16.88
C VAL A 103 8.88 12.69 -16.79
N GLY A 104 9.48 11.53 -16.48
CA GLY A 104 10.91 11.38 -16.22
C GLY A 104 11.35 11.73 -14.80
N GLN A 105 10.41 12.10 -13.90
CA GLN A 105 10.72 12.38 -12.50
C GLN A 105 10.48 11.13 -11.62
N PRO A 106 11.29 10.94 -10.54
CA PRO A 106 10.98 9.95 -9.52
C PRO A 106 9.61 10.19 -8.89
N LEU A 107 8.85 9.13 -8.59
CA LEU A 107 7.49 9.25 -8.06
C LEU A 107 7.40 10.07 -6.76
N VAL A 108 8.41 10.02 -5.90
CA VAL A 108 8.50 10.87 -4.69
C VAL A 108 8.50 12.36 -5.08
N SER A 109 9.28 12.73 -6.10
CA SER A 109 9.31 14.12 -6.61
C SER A 109 8.00 14.49 -7.30
N VAL A 110 7.39 13.56 -8.01
CA VAL A 110 6.06 13.72 -8.64
C VAL A 110 5.03 14.04 -7.55
N TYR A 111 4.97 13.25 -6.50
CA TYR A 111 4.05 13.45 -5.37
C TYR A 111 4.21 14.84 -4.72
N GLN A 112 5.45 15.24 -4.43
CA GLN A 112 5.74 16.55 -3.86
C GLN A 112 5.30 17.69 -4.79
N LYS A 113 5.65 17.61 -6.09
CA LYS A 113 5.31 18.65 -7.07
C LYS A 113 3.81 18.75 -7.33
N LEU A 114 3.10 17.62 -7.31
CA LEU A 114 1.65 17.60 -7.47
C LEU A 114 0.93 18.26 -6.28
N ARG A 115 1.51 18.23 -5.09
CA ARG A 115 0.97 18.92 -3.90
C ARG A 115 1.38 20.40 -3.81
N THR A 116 2.47 20.81 -4.43
CA THR A 116 3.04 22.16 -4.25
C THR A 116 3.03 22.98 -5.54
N GLU A 117 3.71 22.53 -6.58
CA GLU A 117 3.94 23.27 -7.81
C GLU A 117 2.74 23.24 -8.76
N ILE A 118 2.20 22.05 -8.99
CA ILE A 118 1.14 21.84 -10.00
C ILE A 118 -0.15 22.60 -9.66
N PRO A 119 -0.67 22.60 -8.42
CA PRO A 119 -1.84 23.41 -8.09
C PRO A 119 -1.65 24.91 -8.39
N MET A 120 -0.47 25.45 -8.10
CA MET A 120 -0.16 26.86 -8.42
C MET A 120 -0.13 27.14 -9.93
N ILE A 121 0.35 26.18 -10.72
CA ILE A 121 0.36 26.29 -12.17
C ILE A 121 -1.06 26.23 -12.71
N LEU A 122 -1.84 25.25 -12.25
CA LEU A 122 -3.24 25.06 -12.66
C LEU A 122 -4.09 26.27 -12.32
N HIS A 123 -3.87 26.90 -11.16
CA HIS A 123 -4.53 28.14 -10.74
C HIS A 123 -4.36 29.29 -11.75
N ARG A 124 -3.27 29.31 -12.52
CA ARG A 124 -3.04 30.33 -13.57
C ARG A 124 -3.80 30.05 -14.86
N TYR A 125 -4.16 28.80 -15.12
CA TYR A 125 -4.81 28.39 -16.36
C TYR A 125 -6.31 28.17 -16.22
N PHE A 126 -6.80 27.93 -15.00
CA PHE A 126 -8.19 27.61 -14.72
C PHE A 126 -8.79 28.60 -13.73
N GLN A 127 -9.99 29.11 -14.05
CA GLN A 127 -10.69 30.06 -13.17
C GLN A 127 -11.33 29.40 -11.93
N THR A 128 -11.53 28.10 -11.95
CA THR A 128 -12.10 27.30 -10.87
C THR A 128 -11.17 26.13 -10.53
N THR A 129 -10.34 26.32 -9.51
CA THR A 129 -9.30 25.36 -9.12
C THR A 129 -9.73 24.37 -8.05
N GLU A 130 -10.79 24.65 -7.27
CA GLU A 130 -11.20 23.78 -6.17
C GLU A 130 -11.51 22.34 -6.61
N GLY A 131 -12.27 22.18 -7.70
CA GLY A 131 -12.60 20.85 -8.23
C GLY A 131 -11.39 20.09 -8.78
N ILE A 132 -10.44 20.80 -9.40
CA ILE A 132 -9.23 20.23 -10.00
C ILE A 132 -8.25 19.83 -8.92
N SER A 133 -8.05 20.67 -7.90
CA SER A 133 -7.18 20.33 -6.75
C SER A 133 -7.68 19.11 -6.00
N HIS A 134 -8.99 19.03 -5.75
CA HIS A 134 -9.58 17.86 -5.11
C HIS A 134 -9.44 16.58 -5.96
N LEU A 135 -9.61 16.68 -7.29
CA LEU A 135 -9.39 15.55 -8.19
C LEU A 135 -7.96 15.03 -8.09
N PHE A 136 -6.98 15.94 -8.02
CA PHE A 136 -5.57 15.58 -7.84
C PHE A 136 -5.28 14.94 -6.50
N ASP A 137 -5.81 15.50 -5.42
CA ASP A 137 -5.61 14.93 -4.08
C ASP A 137 -6.13 13.49 -4.00
N VAL A 138 -7.28 13.22 -4.63
CA VAL A 138 -7.83 11.86 -4.68
C VAL A 138 -6.98 10.94 -5.57
N ILE A 139 -6.59 11.39 -6.79
CA ILE A 139 -5.71 10.60 -7.68
C ILE A 139 -4.38 10.26 -7.01
N LEU A 140 -3.83 11.23 -6.27
CA LEU A 140 -2.54 11.05 -5.62
C LEU A 140 -2.61 10.12 -4.40
N ASN A 141 -3.62 10.30 -3.57
CA ASN A 141 -3.76 9.46 -2.39
C ASN A 141 -3.92 7.99 -2.81
N ASP A 142 -4.78 7.71 -3.79
CA ASP A 142 -5.02 6.33 -4.23
C ASP A 142 -3.82 5.72 -5.01
N ALA A 143 -3.14 6.53 -5.84
CA ALA A 143 -2.06 6.03 -6.69
C ALA A 143 -0.70 5.90 -5.98
N PHE A 144 -0.50 6.64 -4.89
CA PHE A 144 0.77 6.67 -4.15
C PHE A 144 0.64 6.14 -2.71
N GLU A 145 -0.53 5.68 -2.31
CA GLU A 145 -0.71 5.03 -1.02
C GLU A 145 0.05 3.70 -1.03
N ASP A 146 0.92 3.53 -0.04
CA ASP A 146 1.61 2.25 0.16
C ASP A 146 0.56 1.17 0.44
N LYS A 147 0.51 0.15 -0.43
CA LYS A 147 -0.50 -0.90 -0.33
C LYS A 147 -0.15 -1.86 0.79
N VAL A 148 -0.82 -1.70 1.92
CA VAL A 148 -0.72 -2.62 3.05
C VAL A 148 -1.89 -3.59 3.04
N PHE A 149 -1.58 -4.87 2.95
CA PHE A 149 -2.56 -5.95 3.04
C PHE A 149 -2.52 -6.59 4.43
N VAL A 150 -3.68 -6.71 5.07
CA VAL A 150 -3.81 -7.32 6.40
C VAL A 150 -4.69 -8.55 6.31
N SER A 151 -4.20 -9.68 6.78
CA SER A 151 -4.96 -10.93 6.85
C SER A 151 -4.99 -11.50 8.27
N GLY A 152 -6.11 -12.15 8.62
CA GLY A 152 -6.28 -12.71 9.96
C GLY A 152 -6.43 -11.65 11.06
N ARG A 153 -7.05 -10.50 10.78
CA ARG A 153 -7.27 -9.42 11.78
C ARG A 153 -7.92 -9.92 13.07
N MET A 154 -8.83 -10.89 12.95
CA MET A 154 -9.52 -11.47 14.12
C MET A 154 -8.64 -12.41 14.95
N ASN A 155 -7.50 -12.86 14.43
CA ASN A 155 -6.60 -13.73 15.18
C ASN A 155 -6.04 -13.03 16.43
N ILE A 156 -5.99 -11.69 16.43
CA ILE A 156 -5.54 -10.92 17.58
C ILE A 156 -6.39 -11.14 18.82
N LEU A 157 -7.65 -11.51 18.66
CA LEU A 157 -8.54 -11.85 19.78
C LEU A 157 -8.04 -13.05 20.57
N ASN A 158 -7.31 -13.96 19.91
CA ASN A 158 -6.77 -15.16 20.54
C ASN A 158 -5.56 -14.87 21.44
N PHE A 159 -4.99 -13.66 21.35
CA PHE A 159 -3.75 -13.27 22.03
C PHE A 159 -3.94 -12.19 23.08
N ASN A 160 -5.19 -11.79 23.34
CA ASN A 160 -5.51 -10.77 24.34
C ASN A 160 -5.73 -11.46 25.71
N PRO A 161 -4.74 -11.44 26.62
CA PRO A 161 -4.81 -12.19 27.87
C PRO A 161 -5.91 -11.67 28.82
N ASP A 162 -6.21 -10.37 28.76
CA ASP A 162 -7.11 -9.71 29.69
C ASP A 162 -8.53 -9.50 29.14
N GLN A 163 -8.79 -9.92 27.88
CA GLN A 163 -10.04 -9.71 27.16
C GLN A 163 -10.54 -8.24 27.21
N ASP A 164 -9.60 -7.29 27.28
CA ASP A 164 -9.93 -5.86 27.27
C ASP A 164 -10.44 -5.45 25.90
N PHE A 165 -11.73 -5.13 25.85
CA PHE A 165 -12.39 -4.70 24.62
C PHE A 165 -11.83 -3.39 24.07
N ASN A 166 -11.38 -2.46 24.91
CA ASN A 166 -10.79 -1.20 24.46
C ASN A 166 -9.46 -1.45 23.77
N HIS A 167 -8.64 -2.35 24.29
CA HIS A 167 -7.39 -2.76 23.67
C HIS A 167 -7.64 -3.36 22.27
N VAL A 168 -8.56 -4.31 22.16
CA VAL A 168 -8.94 -4.92 20.87
C VAL A 168 -9.44 -3.88 19.87
N LYS A 169 -10.28 -2.93 20.32
CA LYS A 169 -10.80 -1.85 19.48
C LYS A 169 -9.69 -0.95 18.98
N SER A 170 -8.73 -0.59 19.83
CA SER A 170 -7.57 0.25 19.45
C SER A 170 -6.67 -0.47 18.45
N MET A 171 -6.39 -1.76 18.67
CA MET A 171 -5.64 -2.59 17.73
C MET A 171 -6.35 -2.72 16.37
N TYR A 172 -7.66 -2.90 16.39
CA TYR A 172 -8.44 -2.97 15.16
C TYR A 172 -8.43 -1.63 14.40
N SER A 173 -8.53 -0.51 15.12
CA SER A 173 -8.42 0.84 14.54
C SER A 173 -7.06 1.07 13.90
N LEU A 174 -5.98 0.67 14.57
CA LEU A 174 -4.62 0.74 14.03
C LEU A 174 -4.49 -0.08 12.73
N MET A 175 -5.09 -1.29 12.70
CA MET A 175 -5.08 -2.13 11.50
C MET A 175 -5.92 -1.59 10.33
N GLN A 176 -6.71 -0.57 10.54
CA GLN A 176 -7.46 0.14 9.49
C GLN A 176 -6.72 1.40 9.00
N ASN A 177 -5.71 1.86 9.72
CA ASN A 177 -4.94 3.05 9.39
C ASN A 177 -3.72 2.65 8.55
N SER A 178 -3.79 2.84 7.24
CA SER A 178 -2.71 2.50 6.30
C SER A 178 -1.41 3.21 6.63
N ASP A 179 -1.45 4.49 7.03
CA ASP A 179 -0.25 5.27 7.33
C ASP A 179 0.51 4.72 8.55
N GLU A 180 -0.22 4.41 9.63
CA GLU A 180 0.37 3.83 10.84
C GLU A 180 0.95 2.43 10.56
N LEU A 181 0.24 1.62 9.77
CA LEU A 181 0.74 0.30 9.37
C LEU A 181 1.97 0.40 8.48
N THR A 182 1.98 1.33 7.52
CA THR A 182 3.15 1.56 6.68
C THR A 182 4.37 1.91 7.52
N GLN A 183 4.24 2.84 8.48
CA GLN A 183 5.34 3.19 9.38
C GLN A 183 5.81 2.00 10.21
N LEU A 184 4.89 1.17 10.70
CA LEU A 184 5.20 -0.03 11.47
C LEU A 184 5.94 -1.08 10.63
N LEU A 185 5.67 -1.15 9.33
CA LEU A 185 6.18 -2.15 8.39
C LEU A 185 7.35 -1.66 7.53
N LEU A 186 7.86 -0.45 7.75
CA LEU A 186 9.03 0.05 7.01
C LEU A 186 10.18 -0.97 7.04
N PRO A 187 10.83 -1.21 5.89
CA PRO A 187 11.89 -2.19 5.81
C PRO A 187 13.10 -1.82 6.68
N TYR A 188 13.68 -2.81 7.33
CA TYR A 188 14.95 -2.71 8.04
C TYR A 188 16.11 -3.14 7.13
N ASP A 189 17.33 -2.80 7.50
CA ASP A 189 18.53 -3.23 6.78
C ASP A 189 18.78 -4.75 6.85
N SER A 190 18.22 -5.41 7.89
CA SER A 190 18.29 -6.86 8.06
C SER A 190 17.21 -7.58 7.24
N ASP A 191 17.52 -8.78 6.74
CA ASP A 191 16.57 -9.61 5.99
C ASP A 191 15.37 -10.02 6.85
N ILE A 192 15.60 -10.32 8.13
CA ILE A 192 14.58 -10.66 9.12
C ILE A 192 14.80 -9.83 10.37
N HIS A 193 13.73 -9.26 10.88
CA HIS A 193 13.72 -8.47 12.11
C HIS A 193 12.60 -8.92 13.04
N VAL A 194 12.92 -9.03 14.34
CA VAL A 194 11.96 -9.39 15.39
C VAL A 194 11.89 -8.27 16.40
N ARG A 195 10.68 -7.83 16.71
CA ARG A 195 10.40 -6.83 17.77
C ARG A 195 9.44 -7.43 18.78
N ILE A 196 9.70 -7.22 20.06
CA ILE A 196 8.95 -7.82 21.17
C ILE A 196 8.43 -6.71 22.09
N GLY A 197 7.12 -6.67 22.29
CA GLY A 197 6.48 -5.76 23.26
C GLY A 197 6.84 -4.29 23.02
N ALA A 198 7.40 -3.67 24.04
CA ALA A 198 7.78 -2.25 24.06
C ALA A 198 8.75 -1.82 22.94
N GLU A 199 9.48 -2.75 22.31
CA GLU A 199 10.36 -2.44 21.17
C GLU A 199 9.59 -1.92 19.95
N MET A 200 8.27 -2.13 19.91
CA MET A 200 7.38 -1.60 18.85
C MET A 200 6.95 -0.15 19.09
N GLY A 201 7.33 0.46 20.23
CA GLY A 201 7.14 1.88 20.50
C GLY A 201 5.70 2.30 20.82
N ASN A 202 4.80 1.34 21.09
CA ASN A 202 3.41 1.60 21.45
C ASN A 202 2.91 0.53 22.44
N ASP A 203 2.32 0.96 23.54
CA ASP A 203 1.81 0.10 24.63
C ASP A 203 0.77 -0.92 24.15
N LEU A 204 0.13 -0.68 23.00
CA LEU A 204 -0.78 -1.64 22.38
C LEU A 204 -0.11 -2.98 22.03
N PHE A 205 1.21 -3.00 21.94
CA PHE A 205 1.98 -4.19 21.56
C PHE A 205 2.67 -4.89 22.73
N ASP A 206 2.48 -4.48 23.98
CA ASP A 206 3.23 -4.99 25.15
C ASP A 206 3.23 -6.52 25.27
N HIS A 207 2.13 -7.18 24.92
CA HIS A 207 1.98 -8.64 24.96
C HIS A 207 2.14 -9.31 23.59
N LEU A 208 2.54 -8.55 22.58
CA LEU A 208 2.67 -8.98 21.20
C LEU A 208 4.11 -8.94 20.74
N SER A 209 4.39 -9.69 19.69
CA SER A 209 5.66 -9.67 18.99
C SER A 209 5.41 -9.65 17.49
N MET A 210 6.29 -8.97 16.80
CA MET A 210 6.29 -8.88 15.34
C MET A 210 7.54 -9.52 14.77
N ILE A 211 7.36 -10.44 13.84
CA ILE A 211 8.42 -10.95 12.96
C ILE A 211 8.22 -10.33 11.60
N GLN A 212 9.23 -9.67 11.08
CA GLN A 212 9.21 -8.96 9.82
C GLN A 212 10.32 -9.45 8.91
N ALA A 213 10.03 -9.69 7.66
CA ALA A 213 11.00 -10.09 6.64
C ALA A 213 10.85 -9.24 5.40
N ASN A 214 11.98 -8.83 4.81
CA ASN A 214 12.00 -8.14 3.54
C ASN A 214 11.99 -9.14 2.39
N TYR A 215 11.29 -8.81 1.32
CA TYR A 215 11.33 -9.55 0.06
C TYR A 215 11.63 -8.62 -1.11
N GLU A 216 12.13 -9.17 -2.19
CA GLU A 216 12.42 -8.43 -3.41
C GLU A 216 11.71 -9.06 -4.61
N ILE A 217 11.00 -8.24 -5.37
CA ILE A 217 10.40 -8.65 -6.64
C ILE A 217 11.24 -8.04 -7.77
N ARG A 218 11.84 -8.89 -8.60
CA ARG A 218 12.67 -8.44 -9.72
C ARG A 218 11.91 -7.44 -10.59
N GLY A 219 12.52 -6.26 -10.77
CA GLY A 219 11.92 -5.19 -11.56
C GLY A 219 10.86 -4.35 -10.86
N HIS A 220 10.45 -4.68 -9.62
CA HIS A 220 9.37 -3.98 -8.90
C HIS A 220 9.80 -3.38 -7.55
N GLY A 221 10.96 -3.81 -7.01
CA GLY A 221 11.51 -3.26 -5.78
C GLY A 221 11.33 -4.17 -4.57
N ARG A 222 11.60 -3.61 -3.38
CA ARG A 222 11.53 -4.30 -2.09
C ARG A 222 10.20 -4.06 -1.40
N GLY A 223 9.64 -5.10 -0.81
CA GLY A 223 8.50 -5.03 0.08
C GLY A 223 8.76 -5.75 1.39
N THR A 224 7.78 -5.75 2.26
CA THR A 224 7.87 -6.35 3.59
C THR A 224 6.70 -7.28 3.84
N ILE A 225 6.96 -8.41 4.48
CA ILE A 225 5.95 -9.29 5.03
C ILE A 225 6.16 -9.42 6.54
N ALA A 226 5.10 -9.40 7.33
CA ALA A 226 5.20 -9.47 8.78
C ALA A 226 4.11 -10.35 9.40
N LEU A 227 4.43 -10.90 10.56
CA LEU A 227 3.52 -11.64 11.45
C LEU A 227 3.44 -10.92 12.79
N LEU A 228 2.22 -10.73 13.27
CA LEU A 228 1.94 -10.25 14.60
C LEU A 228 1.25 -11.37 15.41
N GLY A 229 1.84 -11.74 16.52
CA GLY A 229 1.33 -12.77 17.41
C GLY A 229 1.75 -12.51 18.86
N PRO A 230 1.45 -13.44 19.78
CA PRO A 230 1.81 -13.30 21.19
C PRO A 230 3.34 -13.37 21.39
N THR A 231 3.86 -12.78 22.47
CA THR A 231 5.29 -12.88 22.81
C THR A 231 5.76 -14.31 23.00
N SER A 232 4.85 -15.27 23.22
CA SER A 232 5.15 -16.70 23.38
C SER A 232 5.16 -17.49 22.06
N MET A 233 5.05 -16.83 20.89
CA MET A 233 5.03 -17.55 19.61
C MET A 233 6.33 -18.32 19.34
N PRO A 234 6.27 -19.45 18.59
CA PRO A 234 7.43 -20.30 18.33
C PRO A 234 8.37 -19.68 17.27
N TYR A 235 9.20 -18.72 17.67
CA TYR A 235 10.11 -17.99 16.78
C TYR A 235 10.98 -18.90 15.92
N SER A 236 11.54 -19.98 16.51
CA SER A 236 12.39 -20.92 15.76
C SER A 236 11.67 -21.59 14.58
N CYS A 237 10.37 -21.78 14.67
CA CYS A 237 9.57 -22.35 13.58
C CYS A 237 9.21 -21.30 12.53
N LEU A 238 8.96 -20.08 12.97
CA LEU A 238 8.49 -18.98 12.09
C LEU A 238 9.63 -18.35 11.29
N LEU A 239 10.86 -18.39 11.81
CA LEU A 239 12.05 -17.83 11.12
C LEU A 239 12.58 -18.76 9.99
N TYR A 240 12.23 -20.06 10.02
CA TYR A 240 12.59 -21.02 8.99
C TYR A 240 11.53 -21.13 7.89
#